data_5cdeb06e0a2585e57beec9187cb8e034
#
_entry.id   5cdeb06e0a2585e57beec9187cb8e034
#
_cell.length_a   1.000
_cell.length_b   1.000
_cell.length_c   1.000
_cell.angle_alpha   90.00
_cell.angle_beta   90.00
_cell.angle_gamma   90.00
#
_symmetry.space_group_name_H-M   'P 1'
#
loop_
_entity.id
_entity.type
_entity.pdbx_description
1 polymer ?
#
loop_
_entity_poly.entity_id
_entity_poly.type
_entity_poly.pdbx_seq_one_letter_code
_entity_poly.pdbx_strand_id
1 'polypeptide(L)'
;SDKEIIKRAGMLISNNTKRFKKDFLGSREDAGRFAVTCADTQEAQTIGVIKKINEYAMKGSPLTETAVLYRTNAENQMLITKLVKYKIPFYTTENVKDYHQDFIFRDIMAYWRLATGQEEKGDLQRVLNHPTRYLKTEAFKNCRFDIESMKKCCLNMQNAERATLEVMKIYREVKAMEKLKPLELVTYLIRNMGYRSFITSYCNFIKRDVESAMSILDTLIEECRGFETMDEWEDYAKEFAVKLQMQRRDPNKNGVCLSTFHSSKGLEWDHVILINSNDGKSPFIKATTEADFEEERRLYYVAVTRARKSVDIFYLSKKDGKDVLPSPYLTEMGLIPGKINTQKKIIPIIR
;
A
#
# COMPACT_ATOMS: atom_id res chain seq x y z
N SER A 1 -28.89 7.54 -0.11
CA SER A 1 -27.98 8.45 -0.90
C SER A 1 -28.80 9.61 -1.46
N ASP A 2 -28.18 10.76 -1.55
CA ASP A 2 -28.75 11.97 -2.13
C ASP A 2 -28.86 11.89 -3.66
N LYS A 3 -29.74 12.72 -4.27
CA LYS A 3 -30.10 12.64 -5.71
C LYS A 3 -28.89 12.65 -6.67
N GLU A 4 -27.89 13.51 -6.41
CA GLU A 4 -26.71 13.58 -7.30
C GLU A 4 -25.85 12.32 -7.21
N ILE A 5 -25.73 11.70 -6.02
CA ILE A 5 -25.00 10.43 -5.85
C ILE A 5 -25.68 9.33 -6.65
N ILE A 6 -27.01 9.23 -6.55
CA ILE A 6 -27.80 8.23 -7.28
C ILE A 6 -27.68 8.45 -8.80
N LYS A 7 -27.78 9.71 -9.26
CA LYS A 7 -27.64 10.07 -10.69
C LYS A 7 -26.29 9.63 -11.23
N ARG A 8 -25.18 10.01 -10.56
CA ARG A 8 -23.82 9.69 -11.02
C ARG A 8 -23.54 8.19 -10.96
N ALA A 9 -23.96 7.51 -9.89
CA ALA A 9 -23.86 6.06 -9.78
C ALA A 9 -24.71 5.36 -10.87
N GLY A 10 -25.88 5.90 -11.19
CA GLY A 10 -26.73 5.45 -12.30
C GLY A 10 -26.05 5.55 -13.67
N MET A 11 -25.37 6.68 -13.92
CA MET A 11 -24.55 6.85 -15.14
C MET A 11 -23.46 5.80 -15.24
N LEU A 12 -22.73 5.52 -14.15
CA LEU A 12 -21.71 4.50 -14.10
C LEU A 12 -22.26 3.12 -14.45
N ILE A 13 -23.28 2.65 -13.72
CA ILE A 13 -23.78 1.29 -13.88
C ILE A 13 -24.57 1.11 -15.19
N SER A 14 -24.98 2.20 -15.85
CA SER A 14 -25.64 2.14 -17.14
C SER A 14 -24.75 1.59 -18.25
N ASN A 15 -23.45 1.59 -18.08
CA ASN A 15 -22.48 1.01 -19.01
C ASN A 15 -22.35 -0.53 -18.92
N ASN A 16 -23.02 -1.17 -17.95
CA ASN A 16 -23.10 -2.64 -17.88
C ASN A 16 -24.24 -3.16 -18.75
N THR A 17 -23.98 -4.19 -19.54
CA THR A 17 -24.96 -4.85 -20.41
C THR A 17 -25.90 -5.75 -19.62
N LYS A 18 -25.35 -6.52 -18.65
CA LYS A 18 -26.11 -7.42 -17.75
C LYS A 18 -26.52 -6.70 -16.49
N ARG A 19 -27.67 -5.98 -16.51
CA ARG A 19 -28.21 -5.27 -15.36
C ARG A 19 -29.73 -5.41 -15.23
N PHE A 20 -30.23 -5.35 -14.00
CA PHE A 20 -31.66 -5.12 -13.77
C PHE A 20 -31.94 -3.62 -13.98
N LYS A 21 -32.86 -3.31 -14.88
CA LYS A 21 -33.37 -1.94 -15.02
C LYS A 21 -34.20 -1.62 -13.77
N LYS A 22 -33.64 -0.79 -12.90
CA LYS A 22 -34.37 -0.19 -11.77
C LYS A 22 -34.29 1.32 -11.92
N ASP A 23 -35.44 1.97 -11.85
CA ASP A 23 -35.48 3.42 -11.67
C ASP A 23 -35.15 3.71 -10.22
N PHE A 24 -34.00 4.34 -10.00
CA PHE A 24 -33.56 4.70 -8.65
C PHE A 24 -34.21 6.04 -8.26
N LEU A 25 -35.24 5.98 -7.42
CA LEU A 25 -35.85 7.16 -6.81
C LEU A 25 -35.01 7.54 -5.58
N GLY A 26 -34.39 8.71 -5.60
CA GLY A 26 -33.73 9.27 -4.42
C GLY A 26 -34.75 9.60 -3.34
N SER A 27 -34.53 9.09 -2.12
CA SER A 27 -35.43 9.32 -0.99
C SER A 27 -35.19 10.64 -0.26
N ARG A 28 -34.17 11.42 -0.64
CA ARG A 28 -33.78 12.69 -0.02
C ARG A 28 -33.71 13.79 -1.06
N GLU A 29 -34.16 15.00 -0.68
CA GLU A 29 -34.21 16.17 -1.54
C GLU A 29 -32.87 16.91 -1.68
N ASP A 30 -31.92 16.65 -0.78
CA ASP A 30 -30.62 17.29 -0.76
C ASP A 30 -29.80 16.90 -2.00
N ALA A 31 -29.12 17.89 -2.57
CA ALA A 31 -28.19 17.69 -3.69
C ALA A 31 -26.86 17.14 -3.16
N GLY A 32 -26.72 15.83 -3.08
CA GLY A 32 -25.46 15.20 -2.69
C GLY A 32 -24.23 15.79 -3.41
N ARG A 33 -23.07 15.76 -2.75
CA ARG A 33 -21.87 16.40 -3.24
C ARG A 33 -20.85 15.38 -3.76
N PHE A 34 -20.28 15.64 -4.92
CA PHE A 34 -19.07 15.00 -5.43
C PHE A 34 -17.92 15.99 -5.46
N ALA A 35 -16.72 15.52 -5.10
CA ALA A 35 -15.47 16.22 -5.37
C ALA A 35 -14.45 15.22 -5.91
N VAL A 36 -13.66 15.65 -6.90
CA VAL A 36 -12.57 14.85 -7.47
C VAL A 36 -11.28 15.61 -7.28
N THR A 37 -10.29 14.96 -6.72
CA THR A 37 -8.98 15.55 -6.42
C THR A 37 -7.88 14.72 -7.08
N CYS A 38 -7.07 15.37 -7.90
CA CYS A 38 -5.82 14.82 -8.41
C CYS A 38 -4.69 15.09 -7.43
N ALA A 39 -3.93 14.08 -7.06
CA ALA A 39 -2.74 14.22 -6.22
C ALA A 39 -1.50 13.75 -7.00
N ASP A 40 -0.37 14.44 -6.82
CA ASP A 40 0.85 14.10 -7.54
C ASP A 40 1.58 12.88 -6.95
N THR A 41 1.37 12.59 -5.67
CA THR A 41 1.99 11.47 -4.96
C THR A 41 1.00 10.78 -4.04
N GLN A 42 1.34 9.55 -3.65
CA GLN A 42 0.58 8.80 -2.63
C GLN A 42 0.54 9.55 -1.29
N GLU A 43 1.62 10.23 -0.92
CA GLU A 43 1.66 11.04 0.30
C GLU A 43 0.74 12.25 0.20
N ALA A 44 0.78 13.00 -0.89
CA ALA A 44 -0.10 14.13 -1.13
C ALA A 44 -1.58 13.71 -1.10
N GLN A 45 -1.92 12.57 -1.70
CA GLN A 45 -3.25 11.98 -1.60
C GLN A 45 -3.64 11.71 -0.15
N THR A 46 -2.76 11.06 0.60
CA THR A 46 -3.02 10.70 2.01
C THR A 46 -3.25 11.93 2.87
N ILE A 47 -2.43 12.98 2.69
CA ILE A 47 -2.61 14.26 3.38
C ILE A 47 -3.95 14.91 2.99
N GLY A 48 -4.32 14.85 1.70
CA GLY A 48 -5.60 15.34 1.20
C GLY A 48 -6.79 14.63 1.85
N VAL A 49 -6.72 13.31 1.99
CA VAL A 49 -7.72 12.49 2.67
C VAL A 49 -7.87 12.90 4.14
N ILE A 50 -6.75 13.06 4.86
CA ILE A 50 -6.76 13.49 6.27
C ILE A 50 -7.36 14.89 6.43
N LYS A 51 -7.00 15.83 5.54
CA LYS A 51 -7.61 17.17 5.53
C LYS A 51 -9.13 17.07 5.35
N LYS A 52 -9.59 16.19 4.48
CA LYS A 52 -11.02 15.99 4.22
C LYS A 52 -11.73 15.37 5.44
N ILE A 53 -11.14 14.40 6.11
CA ILE A 53 -11.67 13.83 7.36
C ILE A 53 -11.83 14.94 8.43
N ASN A 54 -10.79 15.75 8.61
CA ASN A 54 -10.83 16.85 9.57
C ASN A 54 -11.87 17.93 9.18
N GLU A 55 -12.03 18.23 7.89
CA GLU A 55 -13.05 19.16 7.39
C GLU A 55 -14.46 18.70 7.79
N TYR A 56 -14.76 17.40 7.65
CA TYR A 56 -16.03 16.83 8.07
C TYR A 56 -16.23 16.90 9.59
N ALA A 57 -15.22 16.54 10.36
CA ALA A 57 -15.26 16.63 11.82
C ALA A 57 -15.48 18.07 12.30
N MET A 58 -14.79 19.06 11.70
CA MET A 58 -14.96 20.49 12.03
C MET A 58 -16.37 21.01 11.70
N LYS A 59 -17.04 20.41 10.70
CA LYS A 59 -18.43 20.72 10.36
C LYS A 59 -19.44 19.99 11.25
N GLY A 60 -18.97 19.29 12.30
CA GLY A 60 -19.83 18.60 13.26
C GLY A 60 -20.24 17.19 12.85
N SER A 61 -19.67 16.62 11.78
CA SER A 61 -19.94 15.23 11.43
C SER A 61 -19.11 14.29 12.31
N PRO A 62 -19.71 13.31 12.99
CA PRO A 62 -18.93 12.32 13.74
C PRO A 62 -17.96 11.54 12.83
N LEU A 63 -16.78 11.22 13.33
CA LEU A 63 -15.80 10.42 12.57
C LEU A 63 -16.36 9.07 12.12
N THR A 64 -17.27 8.48 12.90
CA THR A 64 -17.97 7.22 12.59
C THR A 64 -18.87 7.31 11.35
N GLU A 65 -19.20 8.52 10.92
CA GLU A 65 -19.99 8.79 9.71
C GLU A 65 -19.11 9.07 8.48
N THR A 66 -17.82 8.81 8.60
CA THR A 66 -16.85 8.94 7.49
C THR A 66 -16.18 7.60 7.22
N ALA A 67 -16.17 7.20 5.94
CA ALA A 67 -15.43 6.02 5.50
C ALA A 67 -14.41 6.36 4.40
N VAL A 68 -13.26 5.72 4.45
CA VAL A 68 -12.29 5.69 3.35
C VAL A 68 -12.33 4.30 2.72
N LEU A 69 -12.68 4.26 1.44
CA LEU A 69 -12.85 3.02 0.71
C LEU A 69 -11.79 2.88 -0.38
N TYR A 70 -11.31 1.64 -0.55
CA TYR A 70 -10.24 1.30 -1.49
C TYR A 70 -10.48 -0.06 -2.12
N ARG A 71 -9.81 -0.34 -3.24
CA ARG A 71 -10.00 -1.61 -3.95
C ARG A 71 -9.29 -2.78 -3.27
N THR A 72 -8.09 -2.58 -2.74
CA THR A 72 -7.28 -3.62 -2.08
C THR A 72 -6.66 -3.11 -0.78
N ASN A 73 -6.41 -4.02 0.17
CA ASN A 73 -5.80 -3.68 1.47
C ASN A 73 -4.36 -3.15 1.38
N ALA A 74 -3.67 -3.36 0.26
CA ALA A 74 -2.35 -2.78 0.04
C ALA A 74 -2.37 -1.25 -0.09
N GLU A 75 -3.53 -0.68 -0.42
CA GLU A 75 -3.67 0.75 -0.71
C GLU A 75 -3.83 1.63 0.53
N ASN A 76 -4.11 1.05 1.68
CA ASN A 76 -4.41 1.78 2.92
C ASN A 76 -3.21 1.96 3.87
N GLN A 77 -2.07 1.32 3.59
CA GLN A 77 -0.94 1.27 4.53
C GLN A 77 -0.45 2.67 4.93
N MET A 78 -0.16 3.52 3.94
CA MET A 78 0.28 4.89 4.21
C MET A 78 -0.78 5.72 4.95
N LEU A 79 -2.07 5.50 4.64
CA LEU A 79 -3.15 6.17 5.34
C LEU A 79 -3.18 5.76 6.81
N ILE A 80 -3.07 4.47 7.12
CA ILE A 80 -3.03 3.96 8.49
C ILE A 80 -1.86 4.57 9.27
N THR A 81 -0.66 4.59 8.67
CA THR A 81 0.52 5.22 9.26
C THR A 81 0.24 6.67 9.66
N LYS A 82 -0.33 7.45 8.75
CA LYS A 82 -0.62 8.88 9.02
C LYS A 82 -1.76 9.05 10.03
N LEU A 83 -2.81 8.21 10.01
CA LEU A 83 -3.88 8.25 11.01
C LEU A 83 -3.35 7.95 12.42
N VAL A 84 -2.46 6.95 12.55
CA VAL A 84 -1.76 6.64 13.82
C VAL A 84 -0.90 7.83 14.25
N LYS A 85 -0.10 8.40 13.35
CA LYS A 85 0.78 9.54 13.62
C LYS A 85 -0.01 10.77 14.11
N TYR A 86 -1.13 11.05 13.48
CA TYR A 86 -1.99 12.21 13.84
C TYR A 86 -3.01 11.90 14.94
N LYS A 87 -2.97 10.70 15.53
CA LYS A 87 -3.88 10.25 16.59
C LYS A 87 -5.36 10.36 16.20
N ILE A 88 -5.68 10.15 14.91
CA ILE A 88 -7.05 10.12 14.42
C ILE A 88 -7.60 8.71 14.62
N PRO A 89 -8.68 8.54 15.40
CA PRO A 89 -9.28 7.22 15.61
C PRO A 89 -9.83 6.65 14.30
N PHE A 90 -9.59 5.36 14.08
CA PHE A 90 -10.14 4.63 12.93
C PHE A 90 -10.40 3.18 13.30
N TYR A 91 -11.21 2.50 12.53
CA TYR A 91 -11.36 1.04 12.58
C TYR A 91 -11.36 0.47 11.17
N THR A 92 -11.10 -0.82 11.06
CA THR A 92 -11.05 -1.52 9.79
C THR A 92 -12.09 -2.63 9.75
N THR A 93 -12.72 -2.84 8.60
CA THR A 93 -13.65 -3.97 8.40
C THR A 93 -12.93 -5.30 8.20
N GLU A 94 -11.65 -5.26 7.88
CA GLU A 94 -10.80 -6.42 7.66
C GLU A 94 -9.56 -6.38 8.57
N ASN A 95 -8.89 -7.54 8.72
CA ASN A 95 -7.65 -7.59 9.48
C ASN A 95 -6.51 -6.89 8.72
N VAL A 96 -6.13 -5.71 9.17
CA VAL A 96 -4.92 -5.03 8.69
C VAL A 96 -3.69 -5.73 9.28
N LYS A 97 -2.78 -6.14 8.44
CA LYS A 97 -1.49 -6.69 8.87
C LYS A 97 -0.55 -5.55 9.26
N ASP A 98 0.19 -5.75 10.35
CA ASP A 98 1.30 -4.88 10.70
C ASP A 98 2.44 -5.08 9.67
N TYR A 99 2.70 -4.07 8.85
CA TYR A 99 3.70 -4.15 7.79
C TYR A 99 5.14 -4.10 8.33
N HIS A 100 5.36 -3.71 9.59
CA HIS A 100 6.66 -3.86 10.26
C HIS A 100 6.98 -5.32 10.57
N GLN A 101 5.97 -6.21 10.53
CA GLN A 101 6.19 -7.66 10.58
C GLN A 101 6.52 -8.26 9.21
N ASP A 102 6.55 -7.45 8.17
CA ASP A 102 6.92 -7.91 6.82
C ASP A 102 8.42 -8.19 6.70
N PHE A 103 8.77 -9.11 5.78
CA PHE A 103 10.18 -9.44 5.56
C PHE A 103 11.01 -8.22 5.16
N ILE A 104 10.40 -7.23 4.46
CA ILE A 104 11.08 -6.02 3.99
C ILE A 104 11.59 -5.20 5.18
N PHE A 105 10.73 -4.91 6.16
CA PHE A 105 11.15 -4.18 7.36
C PHE A 105 12.17 -4.96 8.17
N ARG A 106 11.95 -6.26 8.35
CA ARG A 106 12.88 -7.14 9.08
C ARG A 106 14.26 -7.20 8.42
N ASP A 107 14.32 -7.19 7.08
CA ASP A 107 15.59 -7.15 6.36
C ASP A 107 16.31 -5.81 6.59
N ILE A 108 15.59 -4.69 6.52
CA ILE A 108 16.14 -3.35 6.79
C ILE A 108 16.74 -3.30 8.21
N MET A 109 16.00 -3.78 9.21
CA MET A 109 16.48 -3.82 10.61
C MET A 109 17.67 -4.75 10.78
N ALA A 110 17.68 -5.92 10.13
CA ALA A 110 18.81 -6.84 10.17
C ALA A 110 20.10 -6.22 9.60
N TYR A 111 19.99 -5.51 8.47
CA TYR A 111 21.11 -4.77 7.88
C TYR A 111 21.65 -3.72 8.86
N TRP A 112 20.78 -2.94 9.46
CA TRP A 112 21.18 -1.93 10.44
C TRP A 112 21.86 -2.54 11.67
N ARG A 113 21.26 -3.57 12.30
CA ARG A 113 21.83 -4.22 13.48
C ARG A 113 23.21 -4.82 13.21
N LEU A 114 23.39 -5.46 12.06
CA LEU A 114 24.71 -5.99 11.66
C LEU A 114 25.71 -4.85 11.42
N ALA A 115 25.30 -3.74 10.83
CA ALA A 115 26.15 -2.59 10.59
C ALA A 115 26.69 -1.98 11.88
N THR A 116 25.81 -1.86 12.90
CA THR A 116 26.10 -1.21 14.19
C THR A 116 26.65 -2.15 15.26
N GLY A 117 26.71 -3.46 14.98
CA GLY A 117 27.17 -4.46 15.95
C GLY A 117 26.12 -4.86 16.99
N GLN A 118 24.84 -4.56 16.73
CA GLN A 118 23.69 -4.93 17.58
C GLN A 118 23.00 -6.19 17.07
N GLU A 119 23.75 -7.09 16.42
CA GLU A 119 23.22 -8.27 15.74
C GLU A 119 22.35 -9.14 16.63
N GLU A 120 21.20 -9.54 16.12
CA GLU A 120 20.31 -10.53 16.72
C GLU A 120 20.43 -11.89 16.01
N LYS A 121 19.99 -12.94 16.72
CA LYS A 121 20.00 -14.29 16.18
C LYS A 121 19.20 -14.36 14.88
N GLY A 122 19.85 -14.72 13.78
CA GLY A 122 19.24 -14.89 12.47
C GLY A 122 19.43 -13.71 11.54
N ASP A 123 19.92 -12.56 12.01
CA ASP A 123 20.14 -11.38 11.14
C ASP A 123 21.14 -11.68 10.03
N LEU A 124 22.26 -12.31 10.36
CA LEU A 124 23.26 -12.69 9.34
C LEU A 124 22.66 -13.63 8.29
N GLN A 125 21.95 -14.70 8.71
CA GLN A 125 21.33 -15.63 7.77
C GLN A 125 20.32 -14.95 6.84
N ARG A 126 19.58 -13.99 7.38
CA ARG A 126 18.64 -13.17 6.60
C ARG A 126 19.34 -12.37 5.53
N VAL A 127 20.36 -11.62 5.89
CA VAL A 127 21.08 -10.71 5.02
C VAL A 127 21.90 -11.43 3.95
N LEU A 128 22.39 -12.64 4.21
CA LEU A 128 23.23 -13.42 3.26
C LEU A 128 22.62 -13.58 1.88
N ASN A 129 21.29 -13.81 1.80
CA ASN A 129 20.57 -14.03 0.53
C ASN A 129 19.41 -13.05 0.30
N HIS A 130 19.38 -11.94 1.01
CA HIS A 130 18.45 -10.83 0.79
C HIS A 130 19.24 -9.52 0.55
N PRO A 131 19.66 -9.19 -0.67
CA PRO A 131 19.39 -9.83 -1.99
C PRO A 131 20.05 -11.18 -2.22
N THR A 132 19.54 -11.93 -3.22
CA THR A 132 19.98 -13.29 -3.56
C THR A 132 21.45 -13.34 -3.95
N ARG A 133 22.24 -14.17 -3.26
CA ARG A 133 23.69 -14.40 -3.51
C ARG A 133 24.05 -15.87 -3.60
N TYR A 134 23.06 -16.75 -3.44
CA TYR A 134 23.23 -18.22 -3.50
C TYR A 134 24.24 -18.77 -2.49
N LEU A 135 24.30 -18.18 -1.29
CA LEU A 135 25.11 -18.68 -0.19
C LEU A 135 24.33 -19.74 0.60
N LYS A 136 25.04 -20.80 1.06
CA LYS A 136 24.44 -21.82 1.93
C LYS A 136 24.33 -21.27 3.35
N THR A 137 23.15 -20.81 3.76
CA THR A 137 22.92 -20.16 5.05
C THR A 137 23.22 -21.03 6.26
N GLU A 138 23.09 -22.36 6.13
CA GLU A 138 23.40 -23.34 7.20
C GLU A 138 24.85 -23.26 7.67
N ALA A 139 25.78 -22.97 6.77
CA ALA A 139 27.19 -22.82 7.11
C ALA A 139 27.47 -21.62 8.03
N PHE A 140 26.56 -20.64 8.06
CA PHE A 140 26.68 -19.42 8.85
C PHE A 140 25.82 -19.45 10.13
N LYS A 141 25.22 -20.58 10.50
CA LYS A 141 24.28 -20.68 11.63
C LYS A 141 24.84 -20.18 12.95
N ASN A 142 26.14 -20.39 13.19
CA ASN A 142 26.86 -19.95 14.40
C ASN A 142 27.97 -18.96 14.08
N CYS A 143 27.91 -18.32 12.91
CA CYS A 143 28.89 -17.35 12.47
C CYS A 143 28.58 -15.99 13.10
N ARG A 144 29.60 -15.25 13.51
CA ARG A 144 29.50 -13.83 13.87
C ARG A 144 29.65 -12.97 12.64
N PHE A 145 29.08 -11.78 12.69
CA PHE A 145 29.26 -10.80 11.61
C PHE A 145 30.64 -10.09 11.72
N ASP A 146 31.67 -10.86 11.55
CA ASP A 146 33.04 -10.37 11.35
C ASP A 146 33.68 -11.09 10.16
N ILE A 147 34.61 -10.41 9.50
CA ILE A 147 35.16 -10.86 8.22
C ILE A 147 35.91 -12.20 8.32
N GLU A 148 36.62 -12.43 9.43
CA GLU A 148 37.40 -13.65 9.61
C GLU A 148 36.50 -14.86 9.90
N SER A 149 35.48 -14.68 10.76
CA SER A 149 34.48 -15.73 11.01
C SER A 149 33.71 -16.08 9.74
N MET A 150 33.28 -15.07 8.96
CA MET A 150 32.54 -15.28 7.71
C MET A 150 33.38 -16.01 6.66
N LYS A 151 34.66 -15.67 6.51
CA LYS A 151 35.58 -16.40 5.61
C LYS A 151 35.78 -17.86 6.04
N LYS A 152 35.93 -18.12 7.34
CA LYS A 152 36.04 -19.49 7.85
C LYS A 152 34.81 -20.33 7.52
N CYS A 153 33.62 -19.76 7.58
CA CYS A 153 32.38 -20.45 7.20
C CYS A 153 32.36 -20.85 5.71
N CYS A 154 33.12 -20.18 4.85
CA CYS A 154 33.18 -20.48 3.41
C CYS A 154 34.16 -21.63 3.07
N LEU A 155 35.16 -21.95 3.91
CA LEU A 155 36.25 -22.87 3.59
C LEU A 155 35.78 -24.27 3.13
N ASN A 156 34.67 -24.76 3.70
CA ASN A 156 34.15 -26.09 3.39
C ASN A 156 33.03 -26.07 2.32
N MET A 157 32.87 -24.97 1.59
CA MET A 157 31.87 -24.88 0.53
C MET A 157 32.43 -25.37 -0.79
N GLN A 158 31.59 -25.96 -1.63
CA GLN A 158 31.99 -26.44 -2.96
C GLN A 158 32.59 -25.32 -3.84
N ASN A 159 32.16 -24.05 -3.64
CA ASN A 159 32.64 -22.87 -4.33
C ASN A 159 33.22 -21.87 -3.31
N ALA A 160 34.17 -22.30 -2.47
CA ALA A 160 34.70 -21.53 -1.35
C ALA A 160 35.26 -20.16 -1.75
N GLU A 161 35.97 -20.07 -2.87
CA GLU A 161 36.53 -18.82 -3.37
C GLU A 161 35.43 -17.80 -3.71
N ARG A 162 34.41 -18.19 -4.49
CA ARG A 162 33.26 -17.35 -4.80
C ARG A 162 32.50 -16.94 -3.54
N ALA A 163 32.25 -17.90 -2.63
CA ALA A 163 31.56 -17.60 -1.38
C ALA A 163 32.35 -16.60 -0.53
N THR A 164 33.69 -16.72 -0.49
CA THR A 164 34.57 -15.78 0.20
C THR A 164 34.49 -14.37 -0.40
N LEU A 165 34.47 -14.22 -1.71
CA LEU A 165 34.32 -12.93 -2.35
C LEU A 165 32.97 -12.29 -2.05
N GLU A 166 31.88 -13.09 -2.08
CA GLU A 166 30.53 -12.61 -1.74
C GLU A 166 30.44 -12.16 -0.28
N VAL A 167 30.96 -12.91 0.68
CA VAL A 167 30.90 -12.47 2.09
C VAL A 167 31.76 -11.24 2.35
N MET A 168 32.89 -11.09 1.68
CA MET A 168 33.70 -9.86 1.74
C MET A 168 32.95 -8.66 1.19
N LYS A 169 32.20 -8.86 0.12
CA LYS A 169 31.34 -7.81 -0.45
C LYS A 169 30.23 -7.44 0.51
N ILE A 170 29.50 -8.44 1.05
CA ILE A 170 28.44 -8.23 2.04
C ILE A 170 28.99 -7.45 3.25
N TYR A 171 30.12 -7.87 3.80
CA TYR A 171 30.71 -7.22 4.96
C TYR A 171 31.00 -5.72 4.69
N ARG A 172 31.58 -5.39 3.54
CA ARG A 172 31.83 -3.99 3.15
C ARG A 172 30.57 -3.19 2.96
N GLU A 173 29.60 -3.76 2.26
CA GLU A 173 28.30 -3.12 2.00
C GLU A 173 27.55 -2.83 3.29
N VAL A 174 27.51 -3.79 4.21
CA VAL A 174 26.84 -3.63 5.52
C VAL A 174 27.59 -2.61 6.37
N LYS A 175 28.91 -2.68 6.47
CA LYS A 175 29.71 -1.71 7.26
C LYS A 175 29.60 -0.28 6.72
N ALA A 176 29.37 -0.09 5.44
CA ALA A 176 29.11 1.22 4.86
C ALA A 176 27.79 1.86 5.38
N MET A 177 26.90 1.08 5.96
CA MET A 177 25.60 1.56 6.48
C MET A 177 25.66 2.04 7.94
N GLU A 178 26.76 1.82 8.65
CA GLU A 178 26.88 2.03 10.11
C GLU A 178 26.42 3.40 10.60
N LYS A 179 26.66 4.44 9.80
CA LYS A 179 26.34 5.85 10.15
C LYS A 179 25.20 6.45 9.33
N LEU A 180 24.54 5.65 8.52
CA LEU A 180 23.47 6.13 7.66
C LEU A 180 22.18 6.35 8.47
N LYS A 181 21.50 7.48 8.18
CA LYS A 181 20.14 7.73 8.66
C LYS A 181 19.15 6.76 8.02
N PRO A 182 17.94 6.57 8.58
CA PRO A 182 16.97 5.60 8.07
C PRO A 182 16.72 5.69 6.56
N LEU A 183 16.45 6.88 6.05
CA LEU A 183 16.22 7.09 4.61
C LEU A 183 17.45 6.78 3.75
N GLU A 184 18.63 7.15 4.24
CA GLU A 184 19.89 6.89 3.55
C GLU A 184 20.17 5.39 3.47
N LEU A 185 19.95 4.65 4.57
CA LEU A 185 20.10 3.20 4.62
C LEU A 185 19.15 2.50 3.65
N VAL A 186 17.87 2.83 3.67
CA VAL A 186 16.88 2.25 2.76
C VAL A 186 17.23 2.59 1.31
N THR A 187 17.66 3.82 1.04
CA THR A 187 18.10 4.25 -0.30
C THR A 187 19.32 3.47 -0.76
N TYR A 188 20.27 3.23 0.14
CA TYR A 188 21.48 2.45 -0.14
C TYR A 188 21.13 1.00 -0.52
N LEU A 189 20.25 0.35 0.24
CA LEU A 189 19.76 -1.01 -0.08
C LEU A 189 19.13 -1.05 -1.49
N ILE A 190 18.30 -0.07 -1.82
CA ILE A 190 17.61 -0.03 -3.11
C ILE A 190 18.57 0.22 -4.26
N ARG A 191 19.44 1.23 -4.16
CA ARG A 191 20.28 1.72 -5.26
C ARG A 191 21.55 0.91 -5.44
N ASN A 192 22.23 0.56 -4.35
CA ASN A 192 23.54 -0.07 -4.37
C ASN A 192 23.46 -1.59 -4.32
N MET A 193 22.45 -2.15 -3.66
CA MET A 193 22.33 -3.60 -3.51
C MET A 193 21.20 -4.21 -4.35
N GLY A 194 20.44 -3.40 -5.11
CA GLY A 194 19.39 -3.90 -5.99
C GLY A 194 18.19 -4.49 -5.25
N TYR A 195 17.92 -4.02 -4.03
CA TYR A 195 16.90 -4.60 -3.14
C TYR A 195 15.50 -4.59 -3.74
N ARG A 196 15.11 -3.56 -4.51
CA ARG A 196 13.80 -3.50 -5.20
C ARG A 196 13.62 -4.65 -6.21
N SER A 197 14.65 -4.95 -6.99
CA SER A 197 14.64 -6.08 -7.94
C SER A 197 14.59 -7.43 -7.21
N PHE A 198 15.30 -7.53 -6.08
CA PHE A 198 15.21 -8.71 -5.21
C PHE A 198 13.79 -8.94 -4.70
N ILE A 199 13.10 -7.91 -4.17
CA ILE A 199 11.71 -8.03 -3.71
C ILE A 199 10.83 -8.62 -4.82
N THR A 200 10.95 -8.11 -6.06
CA THR A 200 10.18 -8.63 -7.20
C THR A 200 10.44 -10.11 -7.44
N SER A 201 11.70 -10.51 -7.52
CA SER A 201 12.09 -11.90 -7.77
C SER A 201 11.68 -12.83 -6.63
N TYR A 202 11.88 -12.40 -5.39
CA TYR A 202 11.55 -13.16 -4.19
C TYR A 202 10.04 -13.36 -4.05
N CYS A 203 9.24 -12.31 -4.26
CA CYS A 203 7.77 -12.41 -4.23
C CYS A 203 7.25 -13.36 -5.31
N ASN A 204 7.81 -13.31 -6.52
CA ASN A 204 7.44 -14.26 -7.57
C ASN A 204 7.77 -15.71 -7.17
N PHE A 205 8.94 -15.94 -6.56
CA PHE A 205 9.35 -17.26 -6.09
C PHE A 205 8.41 -17.82 -5.01
N ILE A 206 8.04 -17.00 -4.01
CA ILE A 206 7.13 -17.41 -2.93
C ILE A 206 5.64 -17.25 -3.29
N LYS A 207 5.32 -16.93 -4.54
CA LYS A 207 3.95 -16.70 -5.05
C LYS A 207 3.16 -15.64 -4.26
N ARG A 208 3.86 -14.61 -3.81
CA ARG A 208 3.28 -13.44 -3.14
C ARG A 208 3.01 -12.33 -4.17
N ASP A 209 1.96 -11.55 -3.94
CA ASP A 209 1.66 -10.39 -4.76
C ASP A 209 2.77 -9.32 -4.67
N VAL A 210 3.41 -9.05 -5.82
CA VAL A 210 4.54 -8.11 -5.93
C VAL A 210 4.07 -6.68 -5.64
N GLU A 211 2.89 -6.31 -6.11
CA GLU A 211 2.38 -4.95 -5.92
C GLU A 211 2.15 -4.63 -4.45
N SER A 212 1.62 -5.59 -3.69
CA SER A 212 1.46 -5.47 -2.24
C SER A 212 2.80 -5.27 -1.53
N ALA A 213 3.83 -6.03 -1.92
CA ALA A 213 5.17 -5.89 -1.34
C ALA A 213 5.81 -4.54 -1.68
N MET A 214 5.66 -4.05 -2.92
CA MET A 214 6.15 -2.73 -3.33
C MET A 214 5.43 -1.60 -2.59
N SER A 215 4.11 -1.72 -2.37
CA SER A 215 3.36 -0.75 -1.57
C SER A 215 3.88 -0.66 -0.13
N ILE A 216 4.26 -1.79 0.47
CA ILE A 216 4.90 -1.81 1.80
C ILE A 216 6.26 -1.10 1.76
N LEU A 217 7.10 -1.41 0.78
CA LEU A 217 8.39 -0.73 0.63
C LEU A 217 8.22 0.79 0.50
N ASP A 218 7.30 1.23 -0.35
CA ASP A 218 7.04 2.67 -0.57
C ASP A 218 6.51 3.33 0.72
N THR A 219 5.67 2.63 1.50
CA THR A 219 5.22 3.10 2.82
C THR A 219 6.39 3.25 3.78
N LEU A 220 7.29 2.26 3.85
CA LEU A 220 8.48 2.31 4.71
C LEU A 220 9.44 3.43 4.31
N ILE A 221 9.60 3.70 3.01
CA ILE A 221 10.41 4.82 2.50
C ILE A 221 9.84 6.16 2.98
N GLU A 222 8.53 6.36 2.89
CA GLU A 222 7.89 7.60 3.35
C GLU A 222 7.92 7.73 4.88
N GLU A 223 7.74 6.61 5.59
CA GLU A 223 7.78 6.59 7.04
C GLU A 223 9.17 6.94 7.57
N CYS A 224 10.22 6.33 7.04
CA CYS A 224 11.59 6.52 7.51
C CYS A 224 12.12 7.96 7.31
N ARG A 225 11.51 8.77 6.45
CA ARG A 225 11.81 10.21 6.33
C ARG A 225 11.57 11.01 7.61
N GLY A 226 10.71 10.50 8.47
CA GLY A 226 10.32 11.16 9.72
C GLY A 226 11.23 10.90 10.90
N PHE A 227 12.32 10.12 10.74
CA PHE A 227 13.21 9.72 11.82
C PHE A 227 14.65 10.12 11.54
N GLU A 228 15.35 10.55 12.59
CA GLU A 228 16.77 10.89 12.52
C GLU A 228 17.66 9.66 12.78
N THR A 229 17.18 8.70 13.56
CA THR A 229 17.91 7.48 13.91
C THR A 229 17.09 6.22 13.63
N MET A 230 17.78 5.10 13.46
CA MET A 230 17.13 3.80 13.27
C MET A 230 16.45 3.30 14.53
N ASP A 231 16.99 3.63 15.72
CA ASP A 231 16.39 3.30 17.01
C ASP A 231 15.01 3.97 17.17
N GLU A 232 14.90 5.26 16.82
CA GLU A 232 13.61 5.97 16.80
C GLU A 232 12.59 5.29 15.88
N TRP A 233 13.04 4.82 14.72
CA TRP A 233 12.16 4.13 13.78
C TRP A 233 11.73 2.76 14.28
N GLU A 234 12.65 2.00 14.90
CA GLU A 234 12.32 0.70 15.51
C GLU A 234 11.33 0.86 16.67
N ASP A 235 11.54 1.84 17.54
CA ASP A 235 10.63 2.12 18.66
C ASP A 235 9.25 2.55 18.17
N TYR A 236 9.18 3.37 17.14
CA TYR A 236 7.92 3.71 16.48
C TYR A 236 7.21 2.46 15.94
N ALA A 237 7.93 1.53 15.31
CA ALA A 237 7.34 0.29 14.80
C ALA A 237 6.73 -0.57 15.94
N LYS A 238 7.40 -0.62 17.10
CA LYS A 238 6.88 -1.29 18.31
C LYS A 238 5.59 -0.62 18.81
N GLU A 239 5.59 0.72 18.91
CA GLU A 239 4.39 1.48 19.30
C GLU A 239 3.24 1.30 18.30
N PHE A 240 3.53 1.30 17.00
CA PHE A 240 2.55 1.10 15.94
C PHE A 240 1.83 -0.25 16.11
N ALA A 241 2.58 -1.33 16.36
CA ALA A 241 2.02 -2.66 16.60
C ALA A 241 1.03 -2.66 17.78
N VAL A 242 1.39 -2.00 18.89
CA VAL A 242 0.51 -1.86 20.08
C VAL A 242 -0.76 -1.08 19.74
N LYS A 243 -0.62 0.07 19.08
CA LYS A 243 -1.76 0.91 18.68
C LYS A 243 -2.71 0.17 17.74
N LEU A 244 -2.15 -0.55 16.75
CA LEU A 244 -2.94 -1.34 15.82
C LEU A 244 -3.71 -2.47 16.53
N GLN A 245 -3.09 -3.10 17.54
CA GLN A 245 -3.75 -4.13 18.35
C GLN A 245 -4.89 -3.57 19.21
N MET A 246 -4.69 -2.39 19.81
CA MET A 246 -5.73 -1.70 20.58
C MET A 246 -6.95 -1.37 19.73
N GLN A 247 -6.74 -0.86 18.51
CA GLN A 247 -7.83 -0.52 17.58
C GLN A 247 -8.64 -1.74 17.13
N ARG A 248 -7.98 -2.90 16.95
CA ARG A 248 -8.67 -4.16 16.63
C ARG A 248 -9.60 -4.62 17.75
N ARG A 249 -9.34 -4.22 18.99
CA ARG A 249 -10.08 -4.61 20.18
C ARG A 249 -11.17 -3.61 20.57
N ASP A 250 -11.29 -2.47 19.88
CA ASP A 250 -12.36 -1.50 20.17
C ASP A 250 -13.71 -2.03 19.70
N PRO A 251 -14.59 -2.47 20.63
CA PRO A 251 -15.90 -2.99 20.30
C PRO A 251 -16.85 -1.90 19.76
N ASN A 252 -16.56 -0.64 20.03
CA ASN A 252 -17.42 0.49 19.73
C ASN A 252 -17.19 1.05 18.32
N LYS A 253 -16.18 0.56 17.59
CA LYS A 253 -15.82 1.02 16.23
C LYS A 253 -15.79 2.56 16.15
N ASN A 254 -15.19 3.19 17.15
CA ASN A 254 -15.06 4.64 17.20
C ASN A 254 -14.03 5.10 16.17
N GLY A 255 -14.38 6.10 15.36
CA GLY A 255 -13.48 6.70 14.39
C GLY A 255 -13.87 6.45 12.93
N VAL A 256 -12.94 6.79 12.04
CA VAL A 256 -13.12 6.66 10.58
C VAL A 256 -13.09 5.19 10.17
N CYS A 257 -14.05 4.76 9.34
CA CYS A 257 -14.04 3.41 8.79
C CYS A 257 -13.05 3.30 7.63
N LEU A 258 -12.18 2.30 7.65
CA LEU A 258 -11.33 1.91 6.53
C LEU A 258 -11.83 0.56 6.00
N SER A 259 -12.21 0.49 4.72
CA SER A 259 -12.82 -0.72 4.16
C SER A 259 -12.47 -0.90 2.69
N THR A 260 -12.41 -2.16 2.25
CA THR A 260 -12.41 -2.45 0.81
C THR A 260 -13.80 -2.22 0.23
N PHE A 261 -13.88 -2.02 -1.11
CA PHE A 261 -15.16 -1.91 -1.81
C PHE A 261 -16.06 -3.13 -1.52
N HIS A 262 -15.48 -4.33 -1.46
CA HIS A 262 -16.22 -5.56 -1.17
C HIS A 262 -16.80 -5.56 0.25
N SER A 263 -15.99 -5.26 1.24
CA SER A 263 -16.37 -5.30 2.65
C SER A 263 -17.28 -4.15 3.06
N SER A 264 -17.40 -3.10 2.23
CA SER A 264 -18.33 -2.00 2.42
C SER A 264 -19.78 -2.35 2.07
N LYS A 265 -20.03 -3.51 1.43
CA LYS A 265 -21.37 -3.94 1.05
C LYS A 265 -22.27 -4.08 2.27
N GLY A 266 -23.44 -3.43 2.23
CA GLY A 266 -24.39 -3.43 3.34
C GLY A 266 -24.15 -2.38 4.42
N LEU A 267 -23.03 -1.65 4.35
CA LEU A 267 -22.73 -0.53 5.24
C LEU A 267 -23.05 0.80 4.56
N GLU A 268 -23.22 1.87 5.34
CA GLU A 268 -23.49 3.22 4.81
C GLU A 268 -22.91 4.29 5.74
N TRP A 269 -22.43 5.40 5.15
CA TRP A 269 -21.88 6.54 5.87
C TRP A 269 -22.36 7.85 5.25
N ASP A 270 -22.33 8.92 6.01
CA ASP A 270 -22.65 10.24 5.48
C ASP A 270 -21.63 10.67 4.43
N HIS A 271 -20.35 10.40 4.70
CA HIS A 271 -19.21 10.81 3.86
C HIS A 271 -18.38 9.61 3.45
N VAL A 272 -18.18 9.43 2.16
CA VAL A 272 -17.32 8.37 1.61
C VAL A 272 -16.16 9.03 0.83
N ILE A 273 -14.96 8.59 1.13
CA ILE A 273 -13.74 9.01 0.44
C ILE A 273 -13.18 7.79 -0.32
N LEU A 274 -13.11 7.87 -1.64
CA LEU A 274 -12.50 6.84 -2.49
C LEU A 274 -11.06 7.22 -2.79
N ILE A 275 -10.12 6.32 -2.54
CA ILE A 275 -8.70 6.56 -2.81
C ILE A 275 -8.18 5.70 -3.97
N ASN A 276 -7.08 6.13 -4.59
CA ASN A 276 -6.42 5.44 -5.70
C ASN A 276 -7.38 5.10 -6.86
N SER A 277 -8.30 6.03 -7.18
CA SER A 277 -9.24 5.86 -8.30
C SER A 277 -8.53 6.05 -9.63
N ASN A 278 -7.56 5.18 -9.93
CA ASN A 278 -6.75 5.15 -11.13
C ASN A 278 -7.08 3.96 -12.02
N ASP A 279 -6.79 4.07 -13.31
CA ASP A 279 -6.81 2.93 -14.24
C ASP A 279 -5.80 1.86 -13.78
N GLY A 280 -6.17 0.58 -13.85
CA GLY A 280 -5.41 -0.53 -13.27
C GLY A 280 -5.62 -0.75 -11.77
N LYS A 281 -6.28 0.19 -11.07
CA LYS A 281 -6.76 0.04 -9.70
C LYS A 281 -8.28 -0.11 -9.66
N SER A 282 -8.98 0.76 -10.36
CA SER A 282 -10.42 0.73 -10.57
C SER A 282 -10.72 1.11 -12.01
N PRO A 283 -10.90 0.15 -12.94
CA PRO A 283 -10.91 -1.32 -12.74
C PRO A 283 -9.56 -1.88 -12.34
N PHE A 284 -9.59 -3.02 -11.62
CA PHE A 284 -8.37 -3.70 -11.20
C PHE A 284 -7.63 -4.31 -12.39
N ILE A 285 -6.29 -4.24 -12.38
CA ILE A 285 -5.44 -4.65 -13.51
C ILE A 285 -5.64 -6.11 -13.95
N LYS A 286 -6.15 -6.97 -13.07
CA LYS A 286 -6.44 -8.38 -13.39
C LYS A 286 -7.77 -8.58 -14.13
N ALA A 287 -8.58 -7.54 -14.27
CA ALA A 287 -9.78 -7.58 -15.10
C ALA A 287 -9.36 -7.63 -16.57
N THR A 288 -9.65 -8.73 -17.26
CA THR A 288 -9.22 -8.98 -18.66
C THR A 288 -10.38 -9.22 -19.59
N THR A 289 -11.51 -9.66 -19.08
CA THR A 289 -12.72 -9.92 -19.84
C THR A 289 -13.76 -8.82 -19.64
N GLU A 290 -14.71 -8.70 -20.56
CA GLU A 290 -15.83 -7.76 -20.41
C GLU A 290 -16.63 -8.03 -19.12
N ALA A 291 -16.81 -9.30 -18.77
CA ALA A 291 -17.48 -9.70 -17.54
C ALA A 291 -16.72 -9.21 -16.29
N ASP A 292 -15.37 -9.28 -16.31
CA ASP A 292 -14.55 -8.76 -15.22
C ASP A 292 -14.69 -7.24 -15.09
N PHE A 293 -14.69 -6.51 -16.23
CA PHE A 293 -14.88 -5.06 -16.21
C PHE A 293 -16.28 -4.67 -15.72
N GLU A 294 -17.30 -5.42 -16.08
CA GLU A 294 -18.65 -5.20 -15.55
C GLU A 294 -18.73 -5.44 -14.04
N GLU A 295 -18.02 -6.48 -13.53
CA GLU A 295 -17.99 -6.76 -12.09
C GLU A 295 -17.21 -5.68 -11.32
N GLU A 296 -16.06 -5.24 -11.83
CA GLU A 296 -15.30 -4.12 -11.25
C GLU A 296 -16.13 -2.83 -11.22
N ARG A 297 -16.93 -2.58 -12.27
CA ARG A 297 -17.85 -1.43 -12.30
C ARG A 297 -18.97 -1.56 -11.27
N ARG A 298 -19.48 -2.77 -11.03
CA ARG A 298 -20.47 -3.02 -9.95
C ARG A 298 -19.85 -2.75 -8.58
N LEU A 299 -18.61 -3.18 -8.34
CA LEU A 299 -17.92 -2.93 -7.09
C LEU A 299 -17.71 -1.43 -6.85
N TYR A 300 -17.29 -0.70 -7.87
CA TYR A 300 -17.12 0.75 -7.76
C TYR A 300 -18.47 1.46 -7.55
N TYR A 301 -19.51 1.02 -8.24
CA TYR A 301 -20.90 1.45 -8.03
C TYR A 301 -21.33 1.23 -6.58
N VAL A 302 -21.08 0.04 -6.02
CA VAL A 302 -21.37 -0.26 -4.61
C VAL A 302 -20.64 0.72 -3.70
N ALA A 303 -19.34 0.95 -3.90
CA ALA A 303 -18.56 1.87 -3.08
C ALA A 303 -19.11 3.31 -3.11
N VAL A 304 -19.44 3.83 -4.29
CA VAL A 304 -20.06 5.17 -4.45
C VAL A 304 -21.39 5.26 -3.72
N THR A 305 -22.24 4.23 -3.84
CA THR A 305 -23.58 4.20 -3.22
C THR A 305 -23.56 3.99 -1.72
N ARG A 306 -22.41 3.76 -1.10
CA ARG A 306 -22.28 3.73 0.38
C ARG A 306 -22.41 5.12 1.01
N ALA A 307 -22.24 6.17 0.23
CA ALA A 307 -22.39 7.54 0.70
C ALA A 307 -23.86 7.94 0.81
N ARG A 308 -24.22 8.60 1.90
CA ARG A 308 -25.51 9.24 2.06
C ARG A 308 -25.50 10.69 1.58
N LYS A 309 -24.45 11.48 1.93
CA LYS A 309 -24.36 12.93 1.68
C LYS A 309 -23.26 13.34 0.71
N SER A 310 -22.06 12.77 0.80
CA SER A 310 -20.94 13.17 -0.07
C SER A 310 -20.00 12.04 -0.45
N VAL A 311 -19.44 12.19 -1.66
CA VAL A 311 -18.37 11.33 -2.19
C VAL A 311 -17.21 12.22 -2.59
N ASP A 312 -16.04 12.01 -1.98
CA ASP A 312 -14.76 12.60 -2.39
C ASP A 312 -13.90 11.52 -3.03
N ILE A 313 -13.41 11.77 -4.23
CA ILE A 313 -12.65 10.80 -5.00
C ILE A 313 -11.24 11.33 -5.22
N PHE A 314 -10.25 10.54 -4.83
CA PHE A 314 -8.84 10.85 -5.05
C PHE A 314 -8.22 9.91 -6.08
N TYR A 315 -7.43 10.47 -6.98
CA TYR A 315 -6.59 9.73 -7.91
C TYR A 315 -5.20 10.34 -8.01
N LEU A 316 -4.23 9.58 -8.47
CA LEU A 316 -2.85 10.01 -8.64
C LEU A 316 -2.60 10.48 -10.08
N SER A 317 -1.79 11.53 -10.26
CA SER A 317 -1.23 11.88 -11.58
C SER A 317 0.04 11.09 -11.90
N LYS A 318 0.82 10.71 -10.85
CA LYS A 318 2.07 9.96 -11.00
C LYS A 318 2.18 8.82 -9.99
N LYS A 319 2.82 7.73 -10.44
CA LYS A 319 3.24 6.61 -9.59
C LYS A 319 4.66 6.20 -10.01
N ASP A 320 5.58 6.09 -9.05
CA ASP A 320 7.00 5.75 -9.30
C ASP A 320 7.66 6.63 -10.40
N GLY A 321 7.32 7.92 -10.40
CA GLY A 321 7.83 8.89 -11.39
C GLY A 321 7.20 8.79 -12.78
N LYS A 322 6.25 7.87 -12.99
CA LYS A 322 5.53 7.69 -14.27
C LYS A 322 4.12 8.26 -14.16
N ASP A 323 3.64 8.87 -15.25
CA ASP A 323 2.27 9.33 -15.34
C ASP A 323 1.30 8.15 -15.29
N VAL A 324 0.21 8.30 -14.54
CA VAL A 324 -0.87 7.32 -14.45
C VAL A 324 -2.20 7.98 -14.78
N LEU A 325 -3.10 7.22 -15.37
CA LEU A 325 -4.40 7.73 -15.79
C LEU A 325 -5.43 7.62 -14.64
N PRO A 326 -6.37 8.56 -14.55
CA PRO A 326 -7.54 8.41 -13.69
C PRO A 326 -8.38 7.20 -14.11
N SER A 327 -9.16 6.69 -13.18
CA SER A 327 -10.12 5.62 -13.48
C SER A 327 -11.10 6.04 -14.59
N PRO A 328 -11.37 5.18 -15.58
CA PRO A 328 -12.40 5.44 -16.60
C PRO A 328 -13.79 5.63 -15.98
N TYR A 329 -14.03 5.12 -14.78
CA TYR A 329 -15.29 5.30 -14.06
C TYR A 329 -15.58 6.74 -13.69
N LEU A 330 -14.56 7.59 -13.53
CA LEU A 330 -14.75 9.03 -13.31
C LEU A 330 -15.34 9.71 -14.55
N THR A 331 -14.93 9.30 -15.73
CA THR A 331 -15.50 9.76 -17.01
C THR A 331 -16.92 9.22 -17.20
N GLU A 332 -17.15 7.94 -16.93
CA GLU A 332 -18.47 7.31 -17.04
C GLU A 332 -19.51 7.96 -16.10
N MET A 333 -19.07 8.48 -14.95
CA MET A 333 -19.89 9.29 -14.04
C MET A 333 -20.02 10.77 -14.46
N GLY A 334 -19.32 11.20 -15.51
CA GLY A 334 -19.29 12.61 -15.94
C GLY A 334 -18.63 13.55 -14.93
N LEU A 335 -17.66 13.06 -14.16
CA LEU A 335 -16.94 13.83 -13.13
C LEU A 335 -15.68 14.51 -13.67
N ILE A 336 -15.08 13.94 -14.72
CA ILE A 336 -13.92 14.50 -15.43
C ILE A 336 -14.20 14.45 -16.94
N PRO A 337 -13.64 15.37 -17.74
CA PRO A 337 -13.79 15.32 -19.18
C PRO A 337 -13.12 14.07 -19.76
N GLY A 338 -13.83 13.34 -20.61
CA GLY A 338 -13.31 12.15 -21.27
C GLY A 338 -12.23 12.52 -22.27
N LYS A 339 -10.98 12.10 -22.06
CA LYS A 339 -10.11 11.80 -23.21
C LYS A 339 -10.56 10.43 -23.71
N ILE A 340 -11.37 10.41 -24.76
CA ILE A 340 -11.75 9.19 -25.46
C ILE A 340 -10.48 8.65 -26.11
N ASN A 341 -9.78 7.78 -25.43
CA ASN A 341 -8.70 7.00 -26.03
C ASN A 341 -9.33 5.70 -26.57
N THR A 342 -9.98 5.80 -27.72
CA THR A 342 -10.51 4.69 -28.51
C THR A 342 -9.37 3.91 -29.18
N GLN A 343 -8.36 3.46 -28.41
CA GLN A 343 -7.40 2.48 -28.90
C GLN A 343 -7.02 1.50 -27.78
N LYS A 344 -7.98 0.64 -27.41
CA LYS A 344 -7.59 -0.69 -26.92
C LYS A 344 -7.19 -1.52 -28.12
N LYS A 345 -5.89 -1.53 -28.43
CA LYS A 345 -5.32 -2.57 -29.29
C LYS A 345 -5.57 -3.92 -28.61
N ILE A 346 -6.50 -4.68 -29.15
CA ILE A 346 -6.58 -6.13 -28.95
C ILE A 346 -5.25 -6.68 -29.46
N ILE A 347 -4.37 -7.10 -28.57
CA ILE A 347 -3.16 -7.83 -28.94
C ILE A 347 -3.66 -9.24 -29.28
N PRO A 348 -3.56 -9.70 -30.53
CA PRO A 348 -3.92 -11.06 -30.86
C PRO A 348 -2.91 -12.00 -30.18
N ILE A 349 -3.43 -12.92 -29.38
CA ILE A 349 -2.66 -14.06 -28.87
C ILE A 349 -2.27 -14.89 -30.09
N ILE A 350 -0.99 -14.81 -30.50
CA ILE A 350 -0.42 -15.76 -31.45
C ILE A 350 -0.26 -17.09 -30.70
N ARG A 351 -0.87 -18.12 -31.29
CA ARG A 351 -0.82 -19.50 -30.83
C ARG A 351 0.59 -20.08 -30.93
#